data_e0da95ce942791dd63e1984585bfccf2
#
_entry.id   e0da95ce942791dd63e1984585bfccf2
#
_cell.length_a   1.000
_cell.length_b   1.000
_cell.length_c   1.000
_cell.angle_alpha   90.00
_cell.angle_beta   90.00
_cell.angle_gamma   90.00
#
_symmetry.space_group_name_H-M   'P 1'
#
loop_
_entity.id
_entity.type
_entity.pdbx_description
1 polymer ?
#
loop_
_entity_poly.entity_id
_entity_poly.type
_entity_poly.pdbx_seq_one_letter_code
_entity_poly.pdbx_strand_id
1 'polypeptide(L)'
;MKRPSALIILLGITVFIILGVIVKESFSEQGIAAYQDQFEEVGYYRNENNTGPVLRIYAYRTLVEDPEVLKSFADLLPHTKYGRTLVFFVAESWKDPVVLSPESPYFPELLRPHLFAKYEKTPMGEQQLEMLTK
;
A
#
# COMPACT_ATOMS: atom_id res chain seq x y z
N MET A 1 17.13 3.35 50.94
CA MET A 1 16.34 3.27 49.71
C MET A 1 15.49 2.03 49.69
N LYS A 2 14.20 2.19 49.44
CA LYS A 2 13.32 1.03 49.31
C LYS A 2 13.48 0.48 47.87
N ARG A 3 13.58 -0.84 47.76
CA ARG A 3 13.59 -1.51 46.50
C ARG A 3 12.23 -1.38 45.82
N PRO A 4 12.14 -1.13 44.51
CA PRO A 4 10.85 -1.12 43.87
C PRO A 4 10.19 -2.48 43.96
N SER A 5 8.87 -2.51 44.16
CA SER A 5 8.12 -3.76 44.21
C SER A 5 8.10 -4.42 42.83
N ALA A 6 7.96 -5.75 42.81
CA ALA A 6 7.83 -6.50 41.56
C ALA A 6 6.67 -5.99 40.71
N LEU A 7 5.61 -5.49 41.34
CA LEU A 7 4.47 -4.90 40.64
C LEU A 7 4.85 -3.65 39.85
N ILE A 8 5.67 -2.77 40.46
CA ILE A 8 6.13 -1.54 39.78
C ILE A 8 7.03 -1.88 38.59
N ILE A 9 7.90 -2.88 38.75
CA ILE A 9 8.78 -3.35 37.67
C ILE A 9 7.95 -3.92 36.53
N LEU A 10 6.95 -4.75 36.84
CA LEU A 10 6.06 -5.35 35.85
C LEU A 10 5.28 -4.28 35.08
N LEU A 11 4.76 -3.28 35.79
CA LEU A 11 4.03 -2.15 35.21
C LEU A 11 4.93 -1.36 34.27
N GLY A 12 6.17 -1.09 34.65
CA GLY A 12 7.15 -0.40 33.80
C GLY A 12 7.46 -1.14 32.52
N ILE A 13 7.63 -2.45 32.61
CA ILE A 13 7.87 -3.32 31.44
C ILE A 13 6.66 -3.28 30.49
N THR A 14 5.44 -3.37 31.03
CA THR A 14 4.21 -3.32 30.24
C THR A 14 4.08 -1.99 29.49
N VAL A 15 4.33 -0.86 30.16
CA VAL A 15 4.31 0.46 29.55
C VAL A 15 5.36 0.57 28.44
N PHE A 16 6.55 0.03 28.67
CA PHE A 16 7.62 0.07 27.67
C PHE A 16 7.25 -0.73 26.40
N ILE A 17 6.61 -1.88 26.56
CA ILE A 17 6.15 -2.70 25.43
C ILE A 17 5.08 -1.95 24.63
N ILE A 18 4.11 -1.32 25.32
CA ILE A 18 3.04 -0.55 24.66
C ILE A 18 3.64 0.62 23.87
N LEU A 19 4.60 1.34 24.44
CA LEU A 19 5.28 2.44 23.73
C LEU A 19 6.03 1.92 22.50
N GLY A 20 6.65 0.77 22.60
CA GLY A 20 7.35 0.14 21.44
C GLY A 20 6.41 -0.18 20.30
N VAL A 21 5.21 -0.69 20.60
CA VAL A 21 4.19 -0.98 19.57
C VAL A 21 3.71 0.31 18.91
N ILE A 22 3.44 1.35 19.69
CA ILE A 22 2.99 2.64 19.18
C ILE A 22 4.04 3.25 18.25
N VAL A 23 5.31 3.22 18.64
CA VAL A 23 6.41 3.73 17.82
C VAL A 23 6.51 2.96 16.50
N LYS A 24 6.38 1.64 16.55
CA LYS A 24 6.43 0.81 15.34
C LYS A 24 5.31 1.17 14.37
N GLU A 25 4.10 1.35 14.85
CA GLU A 25 2.96 1.76 14.01
C GLU A 25 3.17 3.14 13.41
N SER A 26 3.70 4.07 14.18
CA SER A 26 4.03 5.42 13.69
C SER A 26 5.06 5.38 12.58
N PHE A 27 6.07 4.52 12.67
CA PHE A 27 7.06 4.35 11.60
C PHE A 27 6.44 3.78 10.32
N SER A 28 5.43 2.91 10.43
CA SER A 28 4.75 2.37 9.25
C SER A 28 3.99 3.46 8.50
N GLU A 29 3.33 4.37 9.21
CA GLU A 29 2.67 5.52 8.59
C GLU A 29 3.68 6.48 7.96
N GLN A 30 4.81 6.72 8.61
CA GLN A 30 5.88 7.53 8.08
C GLN A 30 6.49 6.91 6.82
N GLY A 31 6.45 5.59 6.69
CA GLY A 31 6.93 4.90 5.50
C GLY A 31 6.19 5.36 4.24
N ILE A 32 4.85 5.45 4.31
CA ILE A 32 4.05 5.97 3.19
C ILE A 32 4.35 7.44 2.94
N ALA A 33 4.46 8.23 4.01
CA ALA A 33 4.75 9.66 3.90
C ALA A 33 6.07 9.95 3.19
N ALA A 34 7.07 9.06 3.33
CA ALA A 34 8.36 9.21 2.68
C ALA A 34 8.26 9.16 1.15
N TYR A 35 7.20 8.54 0.61
CA TYR A 35 6.99 8.40 -0.83
C TYR A 35 6.02 9.42 -1.41
N GLN A 36 5.43 10.30 -0.61
CA GLN A 36 4.40 11.24 -1.08
C GLN A 36 4.86 12.15 -2.21
N ASP A 37 6.14 12.55 -2.20
CA ASP A 37 6.70 13.41 -3.24
C ASP A 37 7.00 12.64 -4.53
N GLN A 38 7.06 11.32 -4.47
CA GLN A 38 7.43 10.47 -5.60
C GLN A 38 6.23 9.80 -6.27
N PHE A 39 5.14 9.64 -5.53
CA PHE A 39 3.93 8.94 -6.00
C PHE A 39 2.70 9.82 -5.80
N GLU A 40 1.94 10.01 -6.87
CA GLU A 40 0.68 10.76 -6.82
C GLU A 40 -0.48 9.84 -7.13
N GLU A 41 -1.44 9.72 -6.21
CA GLU A 41 -2.63 8.92 -6.44
C GLU A 41 -3.51 9.59 -7.49
N VAL A 42 -3.74 8.90 -8.60
CA VAL A 42 -4.57 9.39 -9.70
C VAL A 42 -5.84 8.57 -9.88
N GLY A 43 -5.99 7.49 -9.14
CA GLY A 43 -7.22 6.68 -9.15
C GLY A 43 -7.27 5.72 -7.98
N TYR A 44 -8.49 5.44 -7.53
CA TYR A 44 -8.74 4.50 -6.45
C TYR A 44 -10.11 3.87 -6.65
N TYR A 45 -10.19 2.57 -6.39
CA TYR A 45 -11.45 1.83 -6.39
C TYR A 45 -11.46 0.83 -5.23
N ARG A 46 -12.60 0.72 -4.58
CA ARG A 46 -12.86 -0.33 -3.60
C ARG A 46 -14.28 -0.81 -3.82
N ASN A 47 -14.48 -2.13 -3.86
CA ASN A 47 -15.83 -2.68 -3.99
C ASN A 47 -16.66 -2.39 -2.73
N GLU A 48 -17.99 -2.43 -2.88
CA GLU A 48 -18.90 -2.16 -1.77
C GLU A 48 -18.79 -3.24 -0.69
N ASN A 49 -19.09 -2.85 0.55
CA ASN A 49 -19.13 -3.79 1.66
C ASN A 49 -20.17 -4.88 1.39
N ASN A 50 -19.87 -6.11 1.80
CA ASN A 50 -20.74 -7.28 1.70
C ASN A 50 -20.95 -7.81 0.27
N THR A 51 -20.15 -7.39 -0.71
CA THR A 51 -20.20 -7.91 -2.07
C THR A 51 -19.15 -8.99 -2.34
N GLY A 52 -18.60 -9.59 -1.28
CA GLY A 52 -17.55 -10.60 -1.35
C GLY A 52 -16.22 -10.10 -0.82
N PRO A 53 -15.10 -10.76 -1.15
CA PRO A 53 -13.77 -10.33 -0.71
C PRO A 53 -13.47 -8.90 -1.14
N VAL A 54 -12.76 -8.15 -0.30
CA VAL A 54 -12.41 -6.76 -0.60
C VAL A 54 -11.45 -6.69 -1.78
N LEU A 55 -11.83 -5.91 -2.78
CA LEU A 55 -10.99 -5.60 -3.94
C LEU A 55 -10.61 -4.12 -3.86
N ARG A 56 -9.32 -3.84 -3.77
CA ARG A 56 -8.78 -2.48 -3.78
C ARG A 56 -7.91 -2.31 -5.00
N ILE A 57 -8.13 -1.26 -5.76
CA ILE A 57 -7.35 -0.95 -6.96
C ILE A 57 -6.85 0.48 -6.82
N TYR A 58 -5.55 0.66 -7.00
CA TYR A 58 -4.90 1.96 -6.93
C TYR A 58 -4.23 2.27 -8.27
N ALA A 59 -4.22 3.53 -8.63
CA ALA A 59 -3.41 4.02 -9.73
C ALA A 59 -2.55 5.18 -9.22
N TYR A 60 -1.24 5.05 -9.36
CA TYR A 60 -0.27 6.05 -8.93
C TYR A 60 0.58 6.51 -10.10
N ARG A 61 0.71 7.80 -10.26
CA ARG A 61 1.60 8.41 -11.23
C ARG A 61 2.97 8.62 -10.58
N THR A 62 4.04 8.22 -11.25
CA THR A 62 5.38 8.36 -10.71
C THR A 62 6.43 8.39 -11.81
N LEU A 63 7.57 9.04 -11.51
CA LEU A 63 8.77 8.98 -12.31
C LEU A 63 9.68 7.82 -11.91
N VAL A 64 9.40 7.17 -10.78
CA VAL A 64 10.21 6.05 -10.28
C VAL A 64 9.97 4.83 -11.14
N GLU A 65 11.05 4.26 -11.67
CA GLU A 65 11.00 3.05 -12.50
C GLU A 65 11.69 1.85 -11.86
N ASP A 66 12.33 2.04 -10.70
CA ASP A 66 13.01 0.97 -9.98
C ASP A 66 11.99 -0.02 -9.41
N PRO A 67 12.02 -1.30 -9.85
CA PRO A 67 11.06 -2.30 -9.37
C PRO A 67 11.07 -2.48 -7.86
N GLU A 68 12.23 -2.40 -7.21
CA GLU A 68 12.33 -2.57 -5.76
C GLU A 68 11.61 -1.44 -5.01
N VAL A 69 11.76 -0.21 -5.49
CA VAL A 69 11.10 0.95 -4.90
C VAL A 69 9.59 0.86 -5.11
N LEU A 70 9.14 0.50 -6.31
CA LEU A 70 7.73 0.34 -6.62
C LEU A 70 7.07 -0.72 -5.72
N LYS A 71 7.74 -1.86 -5.56
CA LYS A 71 7.23 -2.94 -4.71
C LYS A 71 7.20 -2.51 -3.25
N SER A 72 8.24 -1.86 -2.77
CA SER A 72 8.31 -1.39 -1.38
C SER A 72 7.18 -0.40 -1.08
N PHE A 73 6.91 0.52 -1.99
CA PHE A 73 5.80 1.45 -1.85
C PHE A 73 4.45 0.72 -1.84
N ALA A 74 4.23 -0.18 -2.80
CA ALA A 74 2.97 -0.91 -2.91
C ALA A 74 2.72 -1.80 -1.69
N ASP A 75 3.76 -2.39 -1.11
CA ASP A 75 3.64 -3.23 0.09
C ASP A 75 3.13 -2.43 1.30
N LEU A 76 3.30 -1.10 1.31
CA LEU A 76 2.84 -0.24 2.40
C LEU A 76 1.36 0.12 2.29
N LEU A 77 0.74 -0.11 1.13
CA LEU A 77 -0.66 0.25 0.92
C LEU A 77 -1.60 -0.69 1.69
N PRO A 78 -2.77 -0.19 2.12
CA PRO A 78 -3.73 -1.00 2.87
C PRO A 78 -4.13 -2.27 2.11
N HIS A 79 -4.21 -3.37 2.83
CA HIS A 79 -4.63 -4.66 2.30
C HIS A 79 -5.52 -5.36 3.33
N THR A 80 -6.64 -5.89 2.88
CA THR A 80 -7.56 -6.63 3.74
C THR A 80 -7.30 -8.13 3.59
N LYS A 81 -7.26 -8.84 4.73
CA LYS A 81 -7.09 -10.30 4.74
C LYS A 81 -8.13 -10.96 3.83
N TYR A 82 -7.68 -11.91 3.00
CA TYR A 82 -8.47 -12.58 1.97
C TYR A 82 -8.96 -11.67 0.84
N GLY A 83 -8.60 -10.41 0.85
CA GLY A 83 -8.89 -9.49 -0.24
C GLY A 83 -7.77 -9.45 -1.26
N ARG A 84 -7.99 -8.71 -2.34
CA ARG A 84 -7.00 -8.50 -3.41
C ARG A 84 -6.68 -7.02 -3.52
N THR A 85 -5.40 -6.70 -3.68
CA THR A 85 -4.94 -5.33 -3.92
C THR A 85 -4.20 -5.29 -5.24
N LEU A 86 -4.61 -4.37 -6.11
CA LEU A 86 -3.97 -4.11 -7.38
C LEU A 86 -3.45 -2.68 -7.40
N VAL A 87 -2.23 -2.49 -7.88
CA VAL A 87 -1.63 -1.16 -8.02
C VAL A 87 -1.10 -1.02 -9.44
N PHE A 88 -1.58 0.00 -10.14
CA PHE A 88 -1.11 0.33 -11.47
C PHE A 88 -0.23 1.57 -11.39
N PHE A 89 0.97 1.49 -11.94
CA PHE A 89 1.89 2.62 -11.98
C PHE A 89 1.86 3.28 -13.35
N VAL A 90 1.55 4.57 -13.34
CA VAL A 90 1.29 5.37 -14.53
C VAL A 90 2.46 6.32 -14.76
N ALA A 91 2.86 6.46 -16.01
CA ALA A 91 3.93 7.38 -16.40
C ALA A 91 3.50 8.84 -16.20
N GLU A 92 4.48 9.72 -16.01
CA GLU A 92 4.27 11.16 -15.86
C GLU A 92 3.57 11.80 -17.06
N SER A 93 3.63 11.17 -18.23
CA SER A 93 2.96 11.66 -19.43
C SER A 93 1.42 11.65 -19.33
N TRP A 94 0.88 10.86 -18.42
CA TRP A 94 -0.56 10.84 -18.18
C TRP A 94 -0.92 11.91 -17.13
N LYS A 95 -1.77 12.85 -17.50
CA LYS A 95 -2.11 14.01 -16.64
C LYS A 95 -3.50 13.95 -16.01
N ASP A 96 -4.39 13.12 -16.56
CA ASP A 96 -5.78 13.06 -16.12
C ASP A 96 -6.00 12.08 -14.97
N PRO A 97 -7.10 12.23 -14.20
CA PRO A 97 -7.50 11.19 -13.24
C PRO A 97 -7.81 9.88 -13.96
N VAL A 98 -7.65 8.76 -13.24
CA VAL A 98 -7.92 7.42 -13.77
C VAL A 98 -9.21 6.90 -13.14
N VAL A 99 -10.16 6.48 -13.97
CA VAL A 99 -11.38 5.82 -13.52
C VAL A 99 -11.12 4.31 -13.54
N LEU A 100 -11.10 3.70 -12.36
CA LEU A 100 -10.86 2.27 -12.19
C LEU A 100 -12.18 1.52 -12.08
N SER A 101 -12.17 0.26 -12.49
CA SER A 101 -13.36 -0.58 -12.57
C SER A 101 -13.06 -1.97 -11.96
N PRO A 102 -14.07 -2.66 -11.38
CA PRO A 102 -13.86 -4.00 -10.83
C PRO A 102 -13.71 -5.09 -11.90
N GLU A 103 -13.92 -4.76 -13.15
CA GLU A 103 -13.82 -5.71 -14.27
C GLU A 103 -12.50 -5.55 -15.00
N SER A 104 -11.88 -6.70 -15.35
CA SER A 104 -10.64 -6.70 -16.11
C SER A 104 -10.83 -5.96 -17.44
N PRO A 105 -9.88 -5.14 -17.85
CA PRO A 105 -8.52 -4.93 -17.32
C PRO A 105 -8.41 -3.93 -16.17
N TYR A 106 -9.49 -3.48 -15.56
CA TYR A 106 -9.58 -2.59 -14.39
C TYR A 106 -9.29 -1.12 -14.68
N PHE A 107 -8.73 -0.77 -15.82
CA PHE A 107 -8.37 0.59 -16.21
C PHE A 107 -8.88 0.89 -17.62
N PRO A 108 -9.04 2.19 -17.99
CA PRO A 108 -9.42 2.58 -19.35
C PRO A 108 -8.36 2.19 -20.35
N GLU A 109 -8.76 1.74 -21.55
CA GLU A 109 -7.83 1.35 -22.60
C GLU A 109 -6.86 2.46 -23.01
N LEU A 110 -7.30 3.72 -22.91
CA LEU A 110 -6.44 4.87 -23.22
C LEU A 110 -5.23 4.96 -22.28
N LEU A 111 -5.33 4.38 -21.09
CA LEU A 111 -4.26 4.39 -20.12
C LEU A 111 -3.17 3.37 -20.43
N ARG A 112 -3.50 2.32 -21.18
CA ARG A 112 -2.59 1.18 -21.43
C ARG A 112 -1.18 1.59 -21.89
N PRO A 113 -1.02 2.50 -22.86
CA PRO A 113 0.33 2.91 -23.30
C PRO A 113 1.13 3.64 -22.22
N HIS A 114 0.46 4.17 -21.18
CA HIS A 114 1.08 4.93 -20.12
C HIS A 114 1.37 4.10 -18.87
N LEU A 115 0.91 2.85 -18.84
CA LEU A 115 1.20 1.94 -17.72
C LEU A 115 2.56 1.29 -17.93
N PHE A 116 3.41 1.30 -16.90
CA PHE A 116 4.71 0.66 -16.99
C PHE A 116 4.94 -0.41 -15.93
N ALA A 117 4.08 -0.51 -14.93
CA ALA A 117 4.17 -1.55 -13.91
C ALA A 117 2.82 -1.86 -13.30
N LYS A 118 2.66 -3.10 -12.83
CA LYS A 118 1.48 -3.57 -12.13
C LYS A 118 1.92 -4.38 -10.92
N TYR A 119 1.33 -4.08 -9.76
CA TYR A 119 1.55 -4.82 -8.54
C TYR A 119 0.26 -5.51 -8.13
N GLU A 120 0.36 -6.75 -7.67
CA GLU A 120 -0.79 -7.49 -7.13
C GLU A 120 -0.44 -8.16 -5.83
N LYS A 121 -1.30 -7.99 -4.82
CA LYS A 121 -1.26 -8.76 -3.60
C LYS A 121 -2.50 -9.64 -3.57
N THR A 122 -2.28 -10.96 -3.60
CA THR A 122 -3.34 -11.94 -3.73
C THR A 122 -4.06 -12.17 -2.39
N PRO A 123 -5.25 -12.82 -2.41
CA PRO A 123 -5.93 -13.20 -1.16
C PRO A 123 -5.10 -14.12 -0.26
N MET A 124 -4.14 -14.84 -0.83
CA MET A 124 -3.21 -15.68 -0.08
C MET A 124 -2.04 -14.91 0.52
N GLY A 125 -1.95 -13.61 0.25
CA GLY A 125 -0.87 -12.78 0.73
C GLY A 125 0.37 -12.76 -0.16
N GLU A 126 0.35 -13.40 -1.32
CA GLU A 126 1.44 -13.38 -2.27
C GLU A 126 1.55 -12.01 -2.94
N GLN A 127 2.77 -11.53 -3.08
CA GLN A 127 3.06 -10.22 -3.65
C GLN A 127 3.82 -10.39 -4.96
N GLN A 128 3.32 -9.77 -6.03
CA GLN A 128 3.93 -9.83 -7.35
C GLN A 128 3.97 -8.46 -7.99
N LEU A 129 5.14 -8.09 -8.50
CA LEU A 129 5.30 -6.89 -9.31
C LEU A 129 5.68 -7.30 -10.72
N GLU A 130 4.91 -6.83 -11.70
CA GLU A 130 5.18 -7.07 -13.11
C GLU A 130 5.50 -5.76 -13.80
N MET A 131 6.62 -5.71 -14.48
CA MET A 131 6.98 -4.56 -15.32
C MET A 131 6.34 -4.74 -16.69
N LEU A 132 5.51 -3.76 -17.08
CA LEU A 132 4.75 -3.80 -18.33
C LEU A 132 5.47 -3.10 -19.48
N THR A 133 6.77 -3.03 -19.43
CA THR A 133 7.58 -2.41 -20.49
C THR A 133 7.51 -3.21 -21.78
N LYS A 134 7.44 -2.48 -22.89
CA LYS A 134 7.44 -3.07 -24.21
C LYS A 134 8.80 -3.70 -24.54
#